data_71f50db63a43abd611006499c15d5909
#
_entry.id   71f50db63a43abd611006499c15d5909
#
_cell.length_a   1.000
_cell.length_b   1.000
_cell.length_c   1.000
_cell.angle_alpha   90.00
_cell.angle_beta   90.00
_cell.angle_gamma   90.00
#
_symmetry.space_group_name_H-M   'P 1'
#
loop_
_entity.id
_entity.type
_entity.pdbx_description
1 polymer ?
#
loop_
_entity_poly.entity_id
_entity_poly.type
_entity_poly.pdbx_seq_one_letter_code
_entity_poly.pdbx_strand_id
1 'polypeptide(L)'
;MAIMIKAGKYNKAIILQERNYKRERENNQYGENKPVWKNVATVRASVEPLQGREYFSGPFQMGENIIRIRIRYLEGVTRNMRVKYGNRLFDIYAVIDSMEAHRELQLMCKEGEAHGEY
;
A
#
# COMPACT_ATOMS: atom_id res chain seq x y z
N MET A 1 -15.75 -19.40 -15.56
CA MET A 1 -14.94 -19.97 -14.97
C MET A 1 -14.01 -19.18 -14.17
N ALA A 2 -12.78 -19.05 -14.52
CA ALA A 2 -11.82 -18.32 -13.73
C ALA A 2 -12.25 -16.91 -13.47
N ILE A 3 -13.04 -16.37 -14.33
CA ILE A 3 -13.49 -15.01 -14.20
C ILE A 3 -14.31 -14.80 -12.96
N MET A 4 -15.09 -15.79 -12.63
CA MET A 4 -15.95 -15.67 -11.48
C MET A 4 -15.17 -15.59 -10.22
N ILE A 5 -14.04 -16.27 -10.17
CA ILE A 5 -13.22 -16.27 -8.99
C ILE A 5 -12.68 -14.90 -8.72
N LYS A 6 -12.37 -14.17 -9.78
CA LYS A 6 -11.78 -12.85 -9.60
C LYS A 6 -12.72 -11.84 -9.00
N ALA A 7 -14.00 -12.05 -9.17
CA ALA A 7 -14.96 -11.09 -8.64
C ALA A 7 -14.91 -11.02 -7.12
N GLY A 8 -14.59 -12.13 -6.45
CA GLY A 8 -14.52 -12.13 -5.01
C GLY A 8 -13.14 -11.88 -4.46
N LYS A 9 -12.17 -11.68 -5.33
CA LYS A 9 -10.80 -11.53 -4.89
C LYS A 9 -10.56 -10.25 -4.11
N TYR A 10 -11.19 -9.17 -4.51
CA TYR A 10 -10.98 -7.87 -3.89
C TYR A 10 -12.07 -7.64 -2.86
N ASN A 11 -11.92 -8.29 -1.72
CA ASN A 11 -12.98 -8.25 -0.73
C ASN A 11 -12.65 -7.42 0.50
N LYS A 12 -11.52 -6.72 0.48
CA LYS A 12 -11.16 -5.84 1.57
C LYS A 12 -11.20 -4.40 1.09
N ALA A 13 -11.58 -3.50 1.96
CA ALA A 13 -11.58 -2.08 1.61
C ALA A 13 -10.33 -1.44 2.19
N ILE A 14 -9.60 -0.73 1.36
CA ILE A 14 -8.40 -0.03 1.80
C ILE A 14 -8.46 1.40 1.32
N ILE A 15 -7.66 2.25 1.96
CA ILE A 15 -7.55 3.65 1.59
C ILE A 15 -6.12 3.90 1.16
N LEU A 16 -5.95 4.46 -0.03
CA LEU A 16 -4.64 4.88 -0.49
C LEU A 16 -4.44 6.32 -0.04
N GLN A 17 -3.28 6.59 0.52
CA GLN A 17 -2.95 7.91 1.05
C GLN A 17 -1.64 8.40 0.47
N GLU A 18 -1.52 9.71 0.29
CA GLU A 18 -0.27 10.31 -0.14
C GLU A 18 0.06 11.46 0.79
N ARG A 19 1.33 11.89 0.78
CA ARG A 19 1.77 12.98 1.62
C ARG A 19 1.19 14.29 1.13
N ASN A 20 0.73 15.10 2.05
CA ASN A 20 0.24 16.43 1.73
C ASN A 20 1.32 17.43 2.15
N TYR A 21 2.26 17.69 1.24
CA TYR A 21 3.41 18.51 1.58
C TYR A 21 3.04 19.95 1.90
N LYS A 22 2.01 20.46 1.27
CA LYS A 22 1.58 21.80 1.56
C LYS A 22 1.10 21.92 2.99
N ARG A 23 0.28 20.95 3.41
CA ARG A 23 -0.25 20.97 4.75
C ARG A 23 0.85 20.72 5.76
N GLU A 24 1.84 19.94 5.40
CA GLU A 24 2.97 19.71 6.28
C GLU A 24 3.74 20.98 6.52
N ARG A 25 3.95 21.77 5.49
CA ARG A 25 4.67 23.02 5.66
C ARG A 25 3.91 23.97 6.57
N GLU A 26 2.60 24.01 6.44
CA GLU A 26 1.80 24.86 7.29
C GLU A 26 1.83 24.40 8.74
N ASN A 27 1.72 23.09 8.95
CA ASN A 27 1.68 22.55 10.30
C ASN A 27 3.03 22.57 10.97
N ASN A 28 4.11 22.53 10.20
CA ASN A 28 5.45 22.43 10.75
C ASN A 28 6.15 23.76 10.90
N GLN A 29 5.41 24.85 10.79
CA GLN A 29 6.04 26.16 10.88
C GLN A 29 6.62 26.44 12.24
N TYR A 30 6.29 25.61 13.23
CA TYR A 30 6.86 25.76 14.58
C TYR A 30 7.88 24.68 14.87
N GLY A 31 8.46 24.06 13.84
CA GLY A 31 9.51 23.09 14.07
C GLY A 31 9.09 21.65 14.20
N GLU A 32 7.82 21.37 14.10
CA GLU A 32 7.37 19.98 14.14
C GLU A 32 7.54 19.37 12.76
N ASN A 33 8.11 18.16 12.73
CA ASN A 33 8.36 17.49 11.45
C ASN A 33 7.46 16.26 11.31
N LYS A 34 6.17 16.48 11.36
CA LYS A 34 5.23 15.38 11.26
C LYS A 34 4.66 15.30 9.85
N PRO A 35 4.64 14.13 9.27
CA PRO A 35 4.03 13.98 7.95
C PRO A 35 2.51 14.15 8.06
N VAL A 36 1.95 14.72 7.02
CA VAL A 36 0.50 14.85 6.92
C VAL A 36 0.07 14.06 5.70
N TRP A 37 -0.87 13.17 5.91
CA TRP A 37 -1.34 12.28 4.84
C TRP A 37 -2.75 12.67 4.43
N LYS A 38 -3.05 12.51 3.16
CA LYS A 38 -4.40 12.75 2.68
C LYS A 38 -4.90 11.53 1.94
N ASN A 39 -6.19 11.28 2.04
CA ASN A 39 -6.80 10.15 1.36
C ASN A 39 -6.92 10.46 -0.12
N VAL A 40 -6.44 9.54 -0.93
CA VAL A 40 -6.49 9.68 -2.38
C VAL A 40 -7.68 8.89 -2.93
N ALA A 41 -7.84 7.67 -2.47
CA ALA A 41 -8.88 6.81 -3.01
C ALA A 41 -9.19 5.70 -2.02
N THR A 42 -10.42 5.27 -2.01
CA THR A 42 -10.83 4.07 -1.30
C THR A 42 -11.13 3.02 -2.34
N VAL A 43 -10.43 1.89 -2.26
CA VAL A 43 -10.57 0.86 -3.27
C VAL A 43 -10.71 -0.50 -2.61
N ARG A 44 -11.20 -1.45 -3.38
CA ARG A 44 -11.28 -2.84 -2.92
C ARG A 44 -9.98 -3.53 -3.24
N ALA A 45 -9.57 -4.42 -2.35
CA ALA A 45 -8.26 -5.04 -2.47
C ALA A 45 -8.26 -6.45 -1.93
N SER A 46 -7.24 -7.19 -2.31
CA SER A 46 -6.89 -8.46 -1.71
C SER A 46 -5.64 -8.21 -0.88
N VAL A 47 -5.66 -8.61 0.38
CA VAL A 47 -4.53 -8.39 1.29
C VAL A 47 -3.93 -9.76 1.60
N GLU A 48 -2.68 -9.97 1.17
CA GLU A 48 -2.06 -11.29 1.20
C GLU A 48 -0.72 -11.23 1.91
N PRO A 49 -0.63 -11.74 3.14
CA PRO A 49 0.67 -11.83 3.79
C PRO A 49 1.55 -12.83 3.05
N LEU A 50 2.80 -12.48 2.85
CA LEU A 50 3.75 -13.36 2.20
C LEU A 50 4.69 -13.91 3.24
N GLN A 51 4.98 -15.20 3.14
CA GLN A 51 5.85 -15.85 4.10
C GLN A 51 6.78 -16.79 3.38
N GLY A 52 7.93 -17.00 4.00
CA GLY A 52 8.82 -18.02 3.56
C GLY A 52 9.38 -17.78 2.18
N ARG A 53 9.52 -18.87 1.47
CA ARG A 53 10.25 -18.85 0.22
C ARG A 53 9.57 -18.14 -0.90
N GLU A 54 8.28 -17.97 -0.76
CA GLU A 54 7.51 -17.37 -1.81
C GLU A 54 8.05 -16.04 -2.20
N TYR A 55 8.81 -15.41 -1.33
CA TYR A 55 9.22 -14.07 -1.56
C TYR A 55 10.72 -13.84 -1.56
N PHE A 56 11.47 -14.74 -0.98
CA PHE A 56 12.87 -14.47 -0.69
C PHE A 56 13.81 -14.89 -1.80
N SER A 57 13.58 -14.38 -2.98
CA SER A 57 14.55 -14.58 -4.04
C SER A 57 15.38 -13.33 -4.25
N GLY A 58 15.13 -12.30 -3.47
CA GLY A 58 15.80 -11.03 -3.64
C GLY A 58 16.53 -10.59 -2.40
N PRO A 59 16.82 -9.32 -2.29
CA PRO A 59 17.63 -8.79 -1.20
C PRO A 59 16.88 -8.59 0.11
N PHE A 60 15.65 -9.01 0.21
CA PHE A 60 14.89 -8.77 1.43
C PHE A 60 15.30 -9.72 2.51
N GLN A 61 15.38 -9.20 3.72
CA GLN A 61 15.78 -10.00 4.85
C GLN A 61 14.61 -10.80 5.38
N MET A 62 14.92 -11.97 5.89
CA MET A 62 13.93 -12.78 6.52
C MET A 62 13.45 -12.08 7.77
N GLY A 63 12.20 -12.24 8.08
CA GLY A 63 11.66 -11.63 9.27
C GLY A 63 10.90 -10.36 9.03
N GLU A 64 11.02 -9.79 7.84
CA GLU A 64 10.21 -8.62 7.55
C GLU A 64 8.79 -9.05 7.23
N ASN A 65 7.85 -8.25 7.68
CA ASN A 65 6.45 -8.53 7.40
C ASN A 65 6.08 -7.93 6.05
N ILE A 66 6.17 -8.76 5.04
CA ILE A 66 5.87 -8.34 3.69
C ILE A 66 4.44 -8.73 3.37
N ILE A 67 3.72 -7.77 2.83
CA ILE A 67 2.32 -7.99 2.49
C ILE A 67 2.11 -7.55 1.06
N ARG A 68 1.47 -8.40 0.28
CA ARG A 68 1.11 -8.04 -1.08
C ARG A 68 -0.34 -7.64 -1.10
N ILE A 69 -0.61 -6.44 -1.59
CA ILE A 69 -1.96 -5.95 -1.70
C ILE A 69 -2.25 -5.80 -3.18
N ARG A 70 -3.28 -6.49 -3.65
CA ARG A 70 -3.66 -6.44 -5.06
C ARG A 70 -4.90 -5.59 -5.19
N ILE A 71 -4.86 -4.68 -6.16
CA ILE A 71 -6.02 -3.84 -6.47
C ILE A 71 -6.22 -3.85 -7.98
N ARG A 72 -7.41 -3.48 -8.42
CA ARG A 72 -7.60 -3.26 -9.83
C ARG A 72 -6.75 -2.07 -10.25
N TYR A 73 -6.35 -2.05 -11.49
CA TYR A 73 -5.47 -1.00 -11.98
C TYR A 73 -6.04 0.37 -11.65
N LEU A 74 -5.19 1.24 -11.18
CA LEU A 74 -5.54 2.61 -10.85
C LEU A 74 -4.33 3.46 -11.19
N GLU A 75 -4.52 4.44 -12.04
CA GLU A 75 -3.44 5.31 -12.44
C GLU A 75 -3.02 6.20 -11.30
N GLY A 76 -1.73 6.48 -11.20
CA GLY A 76 -1.23 7.42 -10.21
C GLY A 76 -0.78 6.81 -8.90
N VAL A 77 -0.85 5.50 -8.76
CA VAL A 77 -0.38 4.86 -7.53
C VAL A 77 1.13 4.71 -7.59
N THR A 78 1.81 5.20 -6.57
CA THR A 78 3.26 5.17 -6.53
C THR A 78 3.74 4.63 -5.19
N ARG A 79 5.03 4.31 -5.13
CA ARG A 79 5.61 3.80 -3.90
C ARG A 79 5.81 4.86 -2.84
N ASN A 80 5.48 6.11 -3.16
CA ASN A 80 5.52 7.18 -2.14
C ASN A 80 4.23 7.27 -1.36
N MET A 81 3.28 6.42 -1.69
CA MET A 81 2.00 6.38 -1.02
C MET A 81 2.01 5.31 0.06
N ARG A 82 0.96 5.29 0.83
CA ARG A 82 0.78 4.22 1.81
C ARG A 82 -0.65 3.75 1.79
N VAL A 83 -0.88 2.58 2.39
CA VAL A 83 -2.19 1.97 2.45
C VAL A 83 -2.66 1.98 3.90
N LYS A 84 -3.89 2.40 4.09
CA LYS A 84 -4.53 2.29 5.39
C LYS A 84 -5.61 1.22 5.29
N TYR A 85 -5.49 0.18 6.10
CA TYR A 85 -6.43 -0.91 6.12
C TYR A 85 -6.93 -1.06 7.55
N GLY A 86 -8.12 -0.55 7.81
CA GLY A 86 -8.58 -0.47 9.19
C GLY A 86 -7.67 0.44 9.99
N ASN A 87 -7.11 -0.10 11.04
CA ASN A 87 -6.16 0.64 11.87
C ASN A 87 -4.71 0.32 11.52
N ARG A 88 -4.50 -0.41 10.43
CA ARG A 88 -3.16 -0.82 10.04
C ARG A 88 -2.66 0.06 8.92
N LEU A 89 -1.37 0.35 8.96
CA LEU A 89 -0.73 1.20 7.96
C LEU A 89 0.37 0.41 7.30
N PHE A 90 0.42 0.48 5.98
CA PHE A 90 1.41 -0.25 5.19
C PHE A 90 2.14 0.72 4.29
N ASP A 91 3.45 0.68 4.33
CA ASP A 91 4.26 1.49 3.43
C ASP A 91 4.46 0.72 2.15
N ILE A 92 4.20 1.36 1.02
CA ILE A 92 4.39 0.75 -0.28
C ILE A 92 5.83 0.95 -0.69
N TYR A 93 6.53 -0.14 -1.01
CA TYR A 93 7.88 0.01 -1.50
C TYR A 93 8.03 -0.42 -2.96
N ALA A 94 7.03 -1.05 -3.54
CA ALA A 94 7.06 -1.39 -4.95
C ALA A 94 5.64 -1.49 -5.48
N VAL A 95 5.44 -1.02 -6.70
CA VAL A 95 4.16 -1.12 -7.39
C VAL A 95 4.42 -1.89 -8.66
N ILE A 96 3.74 -3.01 -8.83
CA ILE A 96 3.96 -3.89 -9.95
C ILE A 96 2.70 -3.95 -10.80
N ASP A 97 2.86 -3.61 -12.07
CA ASP A 97 1.81 -3.76 -13.06
C ASP A 97 2.25 -4.89 -13.96
N SER A 98 1.75 -6.08 -13.70
CA SER A 98 2.22 -7.28 -14.36
C SER A 98 2.11 -7.14 -15.88
N MET A 99 3.23 -7.27 -16.56
CA MET A 99 3.31 -7.18 -18.02
C MET A 99 2.78 -5.87 -18.56
N GLU A 100 2.71 -4.86 -17.70
CA GLU A 100 2.18 -3.55 -18.07
C GLU A 100 0.81 -3.63 -18.72
N ALA A 101 0.01 -4.58 -18.27
CA ALA A 101 -1.29 -4.80 -18.85
C ALA A 101 -2.37 -3.87 -18.31
N HIS A 102 -2.06 -3.12 -17.25
CA HIS A 102 -2.99 -2.17 -16.66
C HIS A 102 -4.30 -2.82 -16.25
N ARG A 103 -4.21 -4.01 -15.67
CA ARG A 103 -5.41 -4.69 -15.19
C ARG A 103 -5.43 -4.76 -13.69
N GLU A 104 -4.28 -4.97 -13.10
CA GLU A 104 -4.15 -5.16 -11.68
C GLU A 104 -2.81 -4.62 -11.24
N LEU A 105 -2.79 -3.98 -10.08
CA LEU A 105 -1.54 -3.57 -9.49
C LEU A 105 -1.29 -4.43 -8.26
N GLN A 106 -0.05 -4.82 -8.08
CA GLN A 106 0.39 -5.48 -6.86
C GLN A 106 1.23 -4.50 -6.08
N LEU A 107 0.77 -4.17 -4.90
CA LEU A 107 1.47 -3.23 -4.04
C LEU A 107 2.23 -4.06 -3.03
N MET A 108 3.55 -4.02 -3.13
CA MET A 108 4.40 -4.75 -2.19
C MET A 108 4.64 -3.83 -1.02
N CYS A 109 4.22 -4.25 0.15
CA CYS A 109 4.15 -3.38 1.30
C CYS A 109 4.82 -3.99 2.50
N LYS A 110 5.22 -3.11 3.42
CA LYS A 110 5.67 -3.52 4.74
C LYS A 110 4.78 -2.81 5.74
N GLU A 111 4.36 -3.55 6.75
CA GLU A 111 3.51 -2.94 7.77
C GLU A 111 4.35 -1.96 8.56
N GLY A 112 3.87 -0.73 8.66
CA GLY A 112 4.55 0.29 9.40
C GLY A 112 4.48 0.00 10.87
N GLU A 113 5.49 0.45 11.57
CA GLU A 113 5.47 0.27 12.99
C GLU A 113 4.52 1.26 13.57
N ALA A 114 4.39 1.24 14.85
CA ALA A 114 3.41 2.02 15.53
C ALA A 114 3.49 3.48 15.16
N HIS A 115 3.15 3.76 13.98
CA HIS A 115 3.11 5.12 13.52
C HIS A 115 1.72 5.64 13.60
N GLY A 116 0.96 5.06 14.47
CA GLY A 116 -0.40 5.47 14.62
C GLY A 116 -0.53 6.93 14.96
N GLU A 117 0.54 7.49 15.44
CA GLU A 117 0.52 8.90 15.77
C GLU A 117 0.39 9.76 14.52
N TYR A 118 0.57 9.20 13.39
CA TYR A 118 0.40 9.99 12.18
C TYR A 118 -1.10 10.10 11.77
#